data_2fc1a6797dbfb17627ea6362bae36f51
#
_entry.id   2fc1a6797dbfb17627ea6362bae36f51
#
_cell.length_a   1.000
_cell.length_b   1.000
_cell.length_c   1.000
_cell.angle_alpha   90.00
_cell.angle_beta   90.00
_cell.angle_gamma   90.00
#
_symmetry.space_group_name_H-M   'P 1'
#
loop_
_entity.id
_entity.type
_entity.pdbx_description
1 polymer ?
#
loop_
_entity_poly.entity_id
_entity_poly.type
_entity_poly.pdbx_seq_one_letter_code
_entity_poly.pdbx_strand_id
1 'polypeptide(L)'
;MKEKIIFTNGLIDLAQPRLGTKIIYKTDDFFASANRVISPTVPIFKEGIFDKHGKWMDGWESRRKRTSGYDYIILKLGKPGKISKIDVDTTYFNGNQPSMISIEGANSNSNKINLLKWQPLLSKKKTKANSHHLFAINNKRIFTHIKFNIFPDGGVARLRLYGSIAKSNKFINRKIN
;
A
#
# COMPACT_ATOMS: atom_id res chain seq x y z
N MET A 1 -23.92 5.94 0.83
CA MET A 1 -23.14 4.68 0.78
C MET A 1 -22.93 4.20 2.21
N LYS A 2 -23.31 2.95 2.55
CA LYS A 2 -23.02 2.41 3.88
C LYS A 2 -21.51 2.20 4.00
N GLU A 3 -20.88 2.89 4.93
CA GLU A 3 -19.48 2.62 5.29
C GLU A 3 -19.34 1.14 5.67
N LYS A 4 -18.52 0.43 4.92
CA LYS A 4 -18.22 -0.96 5.22
C LYS A 4 -17.26 -0.95 6.40
N ILE A 5 -17.79 -1.18 7.61
CA ILE A 5 -16.97 -1.28 8.82
C ILE A 5 -16.01 -2.46 8.63
N ILE A 6 -14.75 -2.17 8.48
CA ILE A 6 -13.69 -3.20 8.37
C ILE A 6 -13.26 -3.56 9.79
N PHE A 7 -13.77 -4.67 10.30
CA PHE A 7 -13.32 -5.20 11.59
C PHE A 7 -11.86 -5.64 11.48
N THR A 8 -10.99 -4.97 12.20
CA THR A 8 -9.55 -5.26 12.21
C THR A 8 -9.17 -6.36 13.19
N ASN A 9 -10.08 -6.77 14.11
CA ASN A 9 -9.85 -7.78 15.14
C ASN A 9 -8.51 -7.58 15.89
N GLY A 10 -8.23 -6.35 16.29
CA GLY A 10 -6.98 -5.99 16.96
C GLY A 10 -5.76 -5.87 16.06
N LEU A 11 -5.91 -6.02 14.73
CA LEU A 11 -4.83 -5.79 13.77
C LEU A 11 -4.56 -4.28 13.61
N ILE A 12 -3.30 -3.96 13.38
CA ILE A 12 -2.82 -2.58 13.15
C ILE A 12 -2.59 -2.40 11.64
N ASP A 13 -2.98 -1.25 11.10
CA ASP A 13 -2.60 -0.88 9.73
C ASP A 13 -1.12 -0.45 9.71
N LEU A 14 -0.27 -1.35 9.23
CA LEU A 14 1.19 -1.15 9.14
C LEU A 14 1.60 -0.16 8.05
N ALA A 15 0.69 0.19 7.12
CA ALA A 15 0.96 1.18 6.08
C ALA A 15 0.89 2.63 6.61
N GLN A 16 0.44 2.86 7.84
CA GLN A 16 0.20 4.21 8.33
C GLN A 16 1.48 5.03 8.57
N PRO A 17 1.52 6.30 8.12
CA PRO A 17 2.64 7.20 8.34
C PRO A 17 2.96 7.44 9.83
N ARG A 18 1.95 7.42 10.71
CA ARG A 18 2.14 7.57 12.17
C ARG A 18 3.02 6.48 12.79
N LEU A 19 3.17 5.33 12.14
CA LEU A 19 4.09 4.27 12.55
C LEU A 19 5.51 4.48 12.00
N GLY A 20 5.70 5.49 11.15
CA GLY A 20 6.95 5.77 10.45
C GLY A 20 7.01 5.17 9.05
N THR A 21 5.92 4.60 8.54
CA THR A 21 5.85 4.07 7.17
C THR A 21 5.90 5.21 6.15
N LYS A 22 6.67 5.02 5.08
CA LYS A 22 6.84 6.00 3.99
C LYS A 22 7.04 5.33 2.64
N ILE A 23 6.65 6.04 1.59
CA ILE A 23 6.97 5.68 0.21
C ILE A 23 8.45 6.02 -0.03
N ILE A 24 9.25 5.04 -0.39
CA ILE A 24 10.68 5.24 -0.68
C ILE A 24 11.01 5.17 -2.17
N TYR A 25 10.07 4.67 -2.99
CA TYR A 25 10.20 4.63 -4.44
C TYR A 25 8.83 4.62 -5.12
N LYS A 26 8.77 5.18 -6.31
CA LYS A 26 7.61 5.20 -7.21
C LYS A 26 8.07 5.23 -8.65
N THR A 27 7.37 4.56 -9.54
CA THR A 27 7.62 4.64 -10.98
C THR A 27 7.02 5.90 -11.58
N ASP A 28 5.79 6.21 -11.21
CA ASP A 28 5.05 7.40 -11.66
C ASP A 28 3.95 7.76 -10.63
N ASP A 29 3.81 9.05 -10.34
CA ASP A 29 2.72 9.60 -9.53
C ASP A 29 2.30 11.00 -10.04
N PHE A 30 2.34 11.16 -11.37
CA PHE A 30 2.14 12.45 -12.02
C PHE A 30 0.78 13.07 -11.73
N PHE A 31 -0.31 12.31 -11.81
CA PHE A 31 -1.66 12.83 -11.57
C PHE A 31 -2.00 12.98 -10.10
N ALA A 32 -1.55 12.05 -9.25
CA ALA A 32 -1.78 12.15 -7.83
C ALA A 32 -0.65 11.48 -7.03
N SER A 33 -0.13 12.21 -6.04
CA SER A 33 1.03 11.79 -5.25
C SER A 33 0.85 10.43 -4.60
N ALA A 34 1.86 9.57 -4.74
CA ALA A 34 1.90 8.24 -4.13
C ALA A 34 1.73 8.28 -2.59
N ASN A 35 2.13 9.35 -1.93
CA ASN A 35 1.99 9.47 -0.48
C ASN A 35 0.53 9.46 0.00
N ARG A 36 -0.42 9.86 -0.85
CA ARG A 36 -1.84 9.86 -0.50
C ARG A 36 -2.41 8.47 -0.30
N VAL A 37 -1.86 7.43 -0.94
CA VAL A 37 -2.36 6.05 -0.84
C VAL A 37 -2.26 5.46 0.57
N ILE A 38 -1.35 5.97 1.39
CA ILE A 38 -1.19 5.58 2.80
C ILE A 38 -1.76 6.59 3.79
N SER A 39 -2.51 7.60 3.33
CA SER A 39 -3.18 8.55 4.21
C SER A 39 -4.07 7.82 5.24
N PRO A 40 -4.06 8.22 6.52
CA PRO A 40 -4.86 7.56 7.56
C PRO A 40 -6.37 7.82 7.42
N THR A 41 -6.75 8.88 6.71
CA THR A 41 -8.15 9.28 6.52
C THR A 41 -8.84 8.43 5.45
N VAL A 42 -10.16 8.35 5.50
CA VAL A 42 -10.97 7.85 4.38
C VAL A 42 -10.76 8.75 3.16
N PRO A 43 -10.85 8.21 1.93
CA PRO A 43 -10.74 9.04 0.74
C PRO A 43 -11.90 10.04 0.66
N ILE A 44 -11.60 11.23 0.18
CA ILE A 44 -12.60 12.28 -0.07
C ILE A 44 -12.65 12.62 -1.56
N PHE A 45 -13.81 13.11 -1.99
CA PHE A 45 -14.00 13.65 -3.32
C PHE A 45 -14.26 15.16 -3.25
N LYS A 46 -13.56 15.90 -4.13
CA LYS A 46 -13.74 17.34 -4.27
C LYS A 46 -14.21 17.63 -5.69
N GLU A 47 -15.48 17.90 -5.85
CA GLU A 47 -16.05 18.23 -7.14
C GLU A 47 -15.47 19.55 -7.68
N GLY A 48 -15.17 19.57 -8.98
CA GLY A 48 -14.67 20.77 -9.67
C GLY A 48 -13.28 21.23 -9.27
N ILE A 49 -12.56 20.50 -8.43
CA ILE A 49 -11.19 20.87 -8.05
C ILE A 49 -10.20 20.22 -9.02
N PHE A 50 -9.32 21.06 -9.56
CA PHE A 50 -8.23 20.69 -10.46
C PHE A 50 -6.91 21.21 -9.89
N ASP A 51 -5.85 20.48 -10.11
CA ASP A 51 -4.48 20.93 -9.90
C ASP A 51 -3.76 21.09 -11.25
N LYS A 52 -2.45 21.36 -11.22
CA LYS A 52 -1.66 21.57 -12.43
C LYS A 52 -1.58 20.35 -13.38
N HIS A 53 -2.01 19.17 -12.92
CA HIS A 53 -1.92 17.94 -13.69
C HIS A 53 -3.30 17.37 -14.09
N GLY A 54 -4.39 18.01 -13.67
CA GLY A 54 -5.75 17.62 -14.03
C GLY A 54 -6.70 17.60 -12.83
N LYS A 55 -7.70 16.72 -12.88
CA LYS A 55 -8.68 16.57 -11.80
C LYS A 55 -7.98 16.10 -10.53
N TRP A 56 -8.25 16.80 -9.42
CA TRP A 56 -7.68 16.42 -8.12
C TRP A 56 -8.29 15.09 -7.62
N MET A 57 -7.43 14.14 -7.29
CA MET A 57 -7.81 12.83 -6.76
C MET A 57 -7.15 12.55 -5.43
N ASP A 58 -7.91 11.99 -4.48
CA ASP A 58 -7.41 11.62 -3.15
C ASP A 58 -6.90 10.17 -3.14
N GLY A 59 -5.71 9.99 -3.68
CA GLY A 59 -5.03 8.71 -3.78
C GLY A 59 -3.75 8.84 -4.58
N TRP A 60 -3.16 7.72 -4.94
CA TRP A 60 -2.06 7.63 -5.89
C TRP A 60 -2.62 7.40 -7.29
N GLU A 61 -2.15 8.17 -8.28
CA GLU A 61 -2.52 7.97 -9.68
C GLU A 61 -1.33 8.21 -10.60
N SER A 62 -1.00 7.18 -11.39
CA SER A 62 0.02 7.23 -12.43
C SER A 62 -0.57 7.60 -13.79
N ARG A 63 0.27 8.05 -14.72
CA ARG A 63 -0.11 8.30 -16.10
C ARG A 63 -0.48 7.02 -16.82
N ARG A 64 -1.33 7.16 -17.85
CA ARG A 64 -1.61 6.06 -18.76
C ARG A 64 -0.34 5.55 -19.40
N LYS A 65 -0.02 4.28 -19.16
CA LYS A 65 1.15 3.61 -19.70
C LYS A 65 0.93 3.25 -21.16
N ARG A 66 1.73 3.84 -22.03
CA ARG A 66 1.71 3.60 -23.49
C ARG A 66 2.82 2.66 -23.95
N THR A 67 3.62 2.18 -23.03
CA THR A 67 4.71 1.21 -23.24
C THR A 67 4.40 -0.06 -22.46
N SER A 68 5.14 -1.13 -22.75
CA SER A 68 5.06 -2.36 -21.94
C SER A 68 5.47 -2.10 -20.48
N GLY A 69 4.99 -2.94 -19.57
CA GLY A 69 5.33 -2.86 -18.15
C GLY A 69 4.15 -2.48 -17.27
N TYR A 70 4.46 -2.05 -16.05
CA TYR A 70 3.46 -1.71 -15.03
C TYR A 70 4.05 -0.68 -14.06
N ASP A 71 3.20 -0.02 -13.31
CA ASP A 71 3.62 0.93 -12.30
C ASP A 71 3.60 0.32 -10.90
N TYR A 72 4.48 0.80 -10.03
CA TYR A 72 4.57 0.33 -8.66
C TYR A 72 5.15 1.40 -7.74
N ILE A 73 4.86 1.21 -6.47
CA ILE A 73 5.48 1.96 -5.38
C ILE A 73 6.13 0.99 -4.40
N ILE A 74 7.14 1.47 -3.68
CA ILE A 74 7.78 0.73 -2.60
C ILE A 74 7.60 1.49 -1.31
N LEU A 75 7.02 0.81 -0.32
CA LEU A 75 6.89 1.29 1.04
C LEU A 75 8.02 0.69 1.89
N LYS A 76 8.62 1.53 2.73
CA LYS A 76 9.34 1.07 3.91
C LYS A 76 8.40 1.15 5.10
N LEU A 77 8.12 0.01 5.73
CA LEU A 77 7.31 -0.04 6.94
C LEU A 77 8.07 0.62 8.10
N GLY A 78 7.39 1.47 8.86
CA GLY A 78 7.95 2.10 10.05
C GLY A 78 8.19 1.11 11.19
N LYS A 79 7.42 0.03 11.21
CA LYS A 79 7.57 -1.11 12.11
C LYS A 79 7.54 -2.41 11.29
N PRO A 80 8.57 -3.26 11.39
CA PRO A 80 8.50 -4.58 10.78
C PRO A 80 7.30 -5.34 11.31
N GLY A 81 6.62 -6.08 10.45
CA GLY A 81 5.43 -6.79 10.88
C GLY A 81 5.00 -7.91 9.97
N LYS A 82 4.07 -8.70 10.50
CA LYS A 82 3.36 -9.76 9.78
C LYS A 82 2.05 -9.20 9.27
N ILE A 83 1.80 -9.35 7.97
CA ILE A 83 0.56 -8.91 7.33
C ILE A 83 -0.43 -10.07 7.30
N SER A 84 -1.65 -9.83 7.75
CA SER A 84 -2.72 -10.83 7.83
C SER A 84 -3.91 -10.49 6.94
N LYS A 85 -4.08 -9.20 6.57
CA LYS A 85 -5.16 -8.74 5.72
C LYS A 85 -4.72 -7.51 4.94
N ILE A 86 -5.13 -7.44 3.69
CA ILE A 86 -4.86 -6.30 2.81
C ILE A 86 -6.20 -5.73 2.34
N ASP A 87 -6.32 -4.41 2.31
CA ASP A 87 -7.40 -3.69 1.65
C ASP A 87 -6.80 -2.76 0.59
N VAL A 88 -7.21 -2.96 -0.66
CA VAL A 88 -6.92 -2.06 -1.76
C VAL A 88 -8.20 -1.34 -2.12
N ASP A 89 -8.24 -0.05 -1.83
CA ASP A 89 -9.43 0.80 -1.98
C ASP A 89 -9.30 1.66 -3.24
N THR A 90 -10.24 1.51 -4.17
CA THR A 90 -10.36 2.29 -5.40
C THR A 90 -11.50 3.31 -5.34
N THR A 91 -11.98 3.68 -4.15
CA THR A 91 -13.05 4.66 -3.96
C THR A 91 -12.75 5.94 -4.74
N TYR A 92 -13.74 6.43 -5.47
CA TYR A 92 -13.69 7.56 -6.41
C TYR A 92 -12.84 7.37 -7.68
N PHE A 93 -12.09 6.29 -7.82
CA PHE A 93 -11.46 5.92 -9.08
C PHE A 93 -12.45 5.11 -9.91
N ASN A 94 -13.02 5.76 -10.91
CA ASN A 94 -14.10 5.21 -11.74
C ASN A 94 -13.74 5.35 -13.21
N GLY A 95 -13.16 4.28 -13.79
CA GLY A 95 -12.62 4.24 -15.13
C GLY A 95 -11.09 4.42 -15.20
N ASN A 96 -10.48 4.97 -14.16
CA ASN A 96 -9.03 5.16 -14.03
C ASN A 96 -8.38 4.29 -12.94
N GLN A 97 -9.11 3.32 -12.38
CA GLN A 97 -8.52 2.30 -11.51
C GLN A 97 -7.64 1.34 -12.33
N PRO A 98 -6.63 0.68 -11.73
CA PRO A 98 -5.86 -0.35 -12.42
C PRO A 98 -6.74 -1.56 -12.77
N SER A 99 -6.38 -2.30 -13.81
CA SER A 99 -7.08 -3.55 -14.15
C SER A 99 -6.82 -4.66 -13.15
N MET A 100 -5.59 -4.71 -12.65
CA MET A 100 -5.13 -5.70 -11.67
C MET A 100 -4.10 -5.07 -10.72
N ILE A 101 -3.93 -5.72 -9.57
CA ILE A 101 -2.89 -5.40 -8.59
C ILE A 101 -2.16 -6.67 -8.15
N SER A 102 -0.95 -6.51 -7.63
CA SER A 102 -0.25 -7.54 -6.85
C SER A 102 0.63 -6.89 -5.79
N ILE A 103 1.03 -7.67 -4.79
CA ILE A 103 1.87 -7.17 -3.70
C ILE A 103 3.00 -8.17 -3.43
N GLU A 104 4.20 -7.64 -3.28
CA GLU A 104 5.39 -8.36 -2.87
C GLU A 104 5.91 -7.78 -1.57
N GLY A 105 6.54 -8.61 -0.75
CA GLY A 105 7.18 -8.19 0.49
C GLY A 105 8.65 -8.55 0.52
N ALA A 106 9.45 -7.76 1.22
CA ALA A 106 10.84 -8.06 1.50
C ALA A 106 11.15 -7.83 2.98
N ASN A 107 12.12 -8.58 3.51
CA ASN A 107 12.67 -8.37 4.83
C ASN A 107 14.15 -8.03 4.68
N SER A 108 14.52 -6.80 5.00
CA SER A 108 15.88 -6.30 4.84
C SER A 108 16.15 -5.13 5.80
N ASN A 109 17.38 -5.03 6.26
CA ASN A 109 17.88 -3.87 7.00
C ASN A 109 18.34 -2.74 6.06
N SER A 110 18.46 -3.03 4.75
CA SER A 110 18.88 -2.05 3.74
C SER A 110 17.67 -1.37 3.11
N ASN A 111 17.80 -0.07 2.82
CA ASN A 111 16.84 0.68 2.02
C ASN A 111 17.25 0.76 0.53
N LYS A 112 18.37 0.15 0.16
CA LYS A 112 18.80 0.10 -1.25
C LYS A 112 17.89 -0.87 -2.01
N ILE A 113 17.10 -0.35 -2.93
CA ILE A 113 16.05 -1.09 -3.64
C ILE A 113 16.60 -2.31 -4.39
N ASN A 114 17.77 -2.18 -4.98
CA ASN A 114 18.44 -3.26 -5.71
C ASN A 114 18.91 -4.42 -4.83
N LEU A 115 18.95 -4.24 -3.51
CA LEU A 115 19.30 -5.29 -2.53
C LEU A 115 18.07 -5.97 -1.91
N LEU A 116 16.86 -5.49 -2.20
CA LEU A 116 15.64 -6.06 -1.67
C LEU A 116 15.28 -7.35 -2.41
N LYS A 117 15.15 -8.44 -1.67
CA LYS A 117 14.72 -9.73 -2.20
C LYS A 117 13.20 -9.85 -2.06
N TRP A 118 12.50 -9.62 -3.15
CA TRP A 118 11.05 -9.63 -3.20
C TRP A 118 10.48 -11.04 -3.19
N GLN A 119 9.41 -11.23 -2.44
CA GLN A 119 8.66 -12.48 -2.32
C GLN A 119 7.17 -12.18 -2.51
N PRO A 120 6.44 -13.02 -3.26
CA PRO A 120 5.01 -12.84 -3.43
C PRO A 120 4.27 -12.83 -2.08
N LEU A 121 3.43 -11.82 -1.86
CA LEU A 121 2.54 -11.70 -0.72
C LEU A 121 1.08 -11.81 -1.15
N LEU A 122 0.71 -11.16 -2.25
CA LEU A 122 -0.57 -11.28 -2.91
C LEU A 122 -0.35 -11.40 -4.42
N SER A 123 -0.78 -12.53 -4.99
CA SER A 123 -0.76 -12.74 -6.44
C SER A 123 -1.66 -11.75 -7.18
N LYS A 124 -1.52 -11.63 -8.51
CA LYS A 124 -2.36 -10.74 -9.32
C LYS A 124 -3.85 -10.96 -9.05
N LYS A 125 -4.55 -9.88 -8.74
CA LYS A 125 -6.00 -9.83 -8.50
C LYS A 125 -6.61 -8.73 -9.35
N LYS A 126 -7.75 -9.02 -9.97
CA LYS A 126 -8.57 -8.01 -10.67
C LYS A 126 -9.11 -6.99 -9.68
N THR A 127 -9.22 -5.76 -10.11
CA THR A 127 -9.86 -4.69 -9.36
C THR A 127 -11.12 -4.22 -10.06
N LYS A 128 -11.97 -3.56 -9.30
CA LYS A 128 -13.20 -2.90 -9.76
C LYS A 128 -13.10 -1.42 -9.45
N ALA A 129 -13.84 -0.61 -10.21
CA ALA A 129 -14.00 0.80 -9.91
C ALA A 129 -14.69 1.01 -8.56
N ASN A 130 -14.33 2.08 -7.87
CA ASN A 130 -15.04 2.59 -6.69
C ASN A 130 -15.39 1.51 -5.66
N SER A 131 -14.39 0.69 -5.28
CA SER A 131 -14.60 -0.51 -4.47
C SER A 131 -13.45 -0.78 -3.51
N HIS A 132 -13.78 -1.43 -2.38
CA HIS A 132 -12.80 -2.05 -1.50
C HIS A 132 -12.51 -3.49 -1.94
N HIS A 133 -11.24 -3.86 -1.95
CA HIS A 133 -10.76 -5.20 -2.29
C HIS A 133 -10.03 -5.78 -1.08
N LEU A 134 -10.72 -6.64 -0.33
CA LEU A 134 -10.23 -7.25 0.89
C LEU A 134 -9.66 -8.63 0.63
N PHE A 135 -8.41 -8.85 1.05
CA PHE A 135 -7.69 -10.10 0.88
C PHE A 135 -7.17 -10.61 2.23
N ALA A 136 -7.55 -11.83 2.61
CA ALA A 136 -6.92 -12.53 3.71
C ALA A 136 -5.54 -13.04 3.28
N ILE A 137 -4.54 -12.87 4.12
CA ILE A 137 -3.16 -13.26 3.86
C ILE A 137 -2.72 -14.32 4.86
N ASN A 138 -2.49 -15.51 4.38
CA ASN A 138 -1.94 -16.61 5.17
C ASN A 138 -0.42 -16.69 4.98
N ASN A 139 0.30 -15.70 5.52
CA ASN A 139 1.76 -15.64 5.48
C ASN A 139 2.29 -15.33 6.87
N LYS A 140 3.23 -16.15 7.37
CA LYS A 140 3.82 -15.98 8.72
C LYS A 140 5.10 -15.14 8.72
N ARG A 141 5.56 -14.68 7.55
CA ARG A 141 6.81 -13.94 7.43
C ARG A 141 6.66 -12.50 7.92
N ILE A 142 7.78 -11.96 8.38
CA ILE A 142 7.89 -10.56 8.79
C ILE A 142 8.44 -9.78 7.60
N PHE A 143 7.83 -8.64 7.31
CA PHE A 143 8.24 -7.75 6.24
C PHE A 143 8.69 -6.39 6.81
N THR A 144 9.66 -5.81 6.16
CA THR A 144 10.16 -4.45 6.39
C THR A 144 9.83 -3.52 5.21
N HIS A 145 9.64 -4.10 4.02
CA HIS A 145 9.35 -3.40 2.78
C HIS A 145 8.20 -4.08 2.04
N ILE A 146 7.39 -3.27 1.40
CA ILE A 146 6.27 -3.73 0.56
C ILE A 146 6.37 -3.06 -0.80
N LYS A 147 6.24 -3.85 -1.87
CA LYS A 147 6.11 -3.38 -3.24
C LYS A 147 4.68 -3.60 -3.69
N PHE A 148 4.00 -2.50 -3.97
CA PHE A 148 2.62 -2.51 -4.45
C PHE A 148 2.61 -2.22 -5.94
N ASN A 149 2.17 -3.20 -6.72
CA ASN A 149 2.14 -3.17 -8.17
C ASN A 149 0.72 -2.92 -8.67
N ILE A 150 0.58 -2.06 -9.67
CA ILE A 150 -0.66 -1.81 -10.41
C ILE A 150 -0.45 -2.10 -11.89
N PHE A 151 -1.44 -2.70 -12.54
CA PHE A 151 -1.31 -3.16 -13.93
C PHE A 151 -2.42 -2.58 -14.82
N PRO A 152 -2.06 -1.95 -15.97
CA PRO A 152 -0.71 -1.46 -16.30
C PRO A 152 -0.37 -0.16 -15.58
N ASP A 153 -1.38 0.62 -15.21
CA ASP A 153 -1.37 1.94 -14.61
C ASP A 153 -2.69 2.20 -13.88
N GLY A 154 -2.89 3.40 -13.40
CA GLY A 154 -4.17 3.87 -12.86
C GLY A 154 -4.05 4.47 -11.48
N GLY A 155 -5.20 4.54 -10.80
CA GLY A 155 -5.33 5.16 -9.50
C GLY A 155 -5.88 4.26 -8.41
N VAL A 156 -5.36 4.43 -7.19
CA VAL A 156 -5.76 3.73 -5.97
C VAL A 156 -5.89 4.75 -4.85
N ALA A 157 -7.06 4.79 -4.21
CA ALA A 157 -7.33 5.73 -3.12
C ALA A 157 -6.51 5.39 -1.87
N ARG A 158 -6.57 4.13 -1.41
CA ARG A 158 -5.85 3.69 -0.20
C ARG A 158 -5.33 2.27 -0.34
N LEU A 159 -4.18 2.06 0.32
CA LEU A 159 -3.63 0.75 0.63
C LEU A 159 -3.58 0.59 2.14
N ARG A 160 -4.20 -0.46 2.67
CA ARG A 160 -4.14 -0.82 4.08
C ARG A 160 -3.49 -2.20 4.23
N LEU A 161 -2.57 -2.30 5.17
CA LEU A 161 -1.80 -3.50 5.46
C LEU A 161 -2.02 -3.90 6.91
N TYR A 162 -3.14 -4.57 7.18
CA TYR A 162 -3.51 -4.95 8.53
C TYR A 162 -2.68 -6.15 9.01
N GLY A 163 -2.07 -5.99 10.16
CA GLY A 163 -1.19 -7.02 10.71
C GLY A 163 -0.78 -6.77 12.14
N SER A 164 0.29 -7.43 12.54
CA SER A 164 0.88 -7.30 13.87
C SER A 164 2.35 -6.87 13.74
N ILE A 165 2.77 -5.98 14.63
CA ILE A 165 4.17 -5.56 14.73
C ILE A 165 5.01 -6.74 15.22
N ALA A 166 6.15 -6.98 14.58
CA ALA A 166 7.09 -7.99 15.00
C ALA A 166 7.66 -7.63 16.39
N LYS A 167 7.68 -8.60 17.30
CA LYS A 167 8.32 -8.41 18.61
C LYS A 167 9.82 -8.16 18.40
N SER A 168 10.33 -7.08 18.97
CA SER A 168 11.76 -6.82 19.01
C SER A 168 12.42 -7.79 19.99
N ASN A 169 13.35 -8.63 19.53
CA ASN A 169 14.15 -9.52 20.38
C ASN A 169 15.18 -8.76 21.26
N LYS A 170 15.00 -7.46 21.50
CA LYS A 170 15.91 -6.63 22.27
C LYS A 170 15.78 -6.75 23.81
N PHE A 171 15.02 -7.72 24.33
CA PHE A 171 14.86 -7.89 25.78
C PHE A 171 15.27 -9.28 26.29
N ILE A 172 16.41 -9.82 25.85
CA ILE A 172 17.05 -10.93 26.58
C ILE A 172 18.54 -10.64 26.66
N ASN A 173 18.93 -9.71 27.52
CA ASN A 173 20.25 -9.62 28.14
C ASN A 173 20.19 -8.63 29.31
N ARG A 174 19.34 -8.89 30.30
CA ARG A 174 19.64 -8.50 31.67
C ARG A 174 20.35 -9.70 32.28
N LYS A 175 21.67 -9.68 32.21
CA LYS A 175 22.51 -10.47 33.12
C LYS A 175 22.11 -10.03 34.52
N ILE A 176 21.58 -10.97 35.28
CA ILE A 176 21.46 -10.87 36.72
C ILE A 176 22.91 -11.08 37.21
N ASN A 177 23.50 -10.04 37.70
CA ASN A 177 24.69 -10.13 38.60
C ASN A 177 24.16 -10.09 40.02
#